data_1c1a91d2b61264296fd2d9b8aaf2315c
#
_entry.id   1c1a91d2b61264296fd2d9b8aaf2315c
#
_cell.length_a   1.000
_cell.length_b   1.000
_cell.length_c   1.000
_cell.angle_alpha   90.00
_cell.angle_beta   90.00
_cell.angle_gamma   90.00
#
_symmetry.space_group_name_H-M   'P 1'
#
loop_
_entity.id
_entity.type
_entity.pdbx_description
1 polymer ?
#
loop_
_entity_poly.entity_id
_entity_poly.type
_entity_poly.pdbx_seq_one_letter_code
_entity_poly.pdbx_strand_id
1 'polypeptide(L)'
;MAHRRTDSAGTARELLQQLGDLTGRILDQIKLQQARVELAAALQRQVLAAELPALPGLQAAGRYTPARGGLDIGGDWYDGFLMPDGSVGFAIGDVQGHDVEAAAHMGQVRTCLRAVATATTDPAEVLGRTNDLLVAMASELFVTCSFLRFDPATGELCDARAGHVPAVWATTAGRCEIVLHEGGLPLGIHAGEHYPASRRLLTGAGAFVLLTDGVVEGPDYPIDDGMKKVADLVGDACCTDPDELAAQVIKVADLTGHNDDAAVLVLRYDGLGEHARTGGG
;
A
#
# COMPACT_ATOMS: atom_id res chain seq x y z
N MET A 1 -63.58 13.02 -36.66
CA MET A 1 -62.75 13.40 -35.48
C MET A 1 -62.31 12.20 -34.58
N ALA A 2 -62.30 10.96 -35.07
CA ALA A 2 -62.00 9.76 -34.26
C ALA A 2 -60.57 9.16 -34.46
N HIS A 3 -59.84 9.57 -35.50
CA HIS A 3 -58.56 8.95 -35.86
C HIS A 3 -57.31 9.47 -35.09
N ARG A 4 -57.40 10.61 -34.35
CA ARG A 4 -56.26 11.19 -33.61
C ARG A 4 -56.07 10.67 -32.16
N ARG A 5 -57.06 9.95 -31.61
CA ARG A 5 -56.99 9.44 -30.21
C ARG A 5 -56.35 8.05 -30.09
N THR A 6 -56.31 7.25 -31.14
CA THR A 6 -55.72 5.91 -31.12
C THR A 6 -54.19 5.93 -31.24
N ASP A 7 -53.63 6.94 -31.93
CA ASP A 7 -52.18 7.07 -32.11
C ASP A 7 -51.44 7.48 -30.83
N SER A 8 -52.04 8.37 -30.04
CA SER A 8 -51.41 8.83 -28.78
C SER A 8 -51.38 7.77 -27.67
N ALA A 9 -52.35 6.84 -27.66
CA ALA A 9 -52.37 5.75 -26.67
C ALA A 9 -51.35 4.64 -26.99
N GLY A 10 -51.05 4.40 -28.28
CA GLY A 10 -50.00 3.50 -28.74
C GLY A 10 -48.60 4.02 -28.35
N THR A 11 -48.38 5.29 -28.63
CA THR A 11 -47.10 5.96 -28.29
C THR A 11 -46.84 6.02 -26.79
N ALA A 12 -47.87 6.28 -25.97
CA ALA A 12 -47.73 6.28 -24.50
C ALA A 12 -47.39 4.88 -23.94
N ARG A 13 -47.97 3.83 -24.51
CA ARG A 13 -47.70 2.44 -24.09
C ARG A 13 -46.28 1.99 -24.46
N GLU A 14 -45.83 2.40 -25.63
CA GLU A 14 -44.46 2.15 -26.11
C GLU A 14 -43.41 2.85 -25.26
N LEU A 15 -43.66 4.12 -24.89
CA LEU A 15 -42.79 4.87 -23.98
C LEU A 15 -42.76 4.26 -22.59
N LEU A 16 -43.87 3.80 -22.04
CA LEU A 16 -43.89 3.13 -20.75
C LEU A 16 -43.13 1.79 -20.76
N GLN A 17 -43.20 1.05 -21.86
CA GLN A 17 -42.43 -0.19 -22.02
C GLN A 17 -40.91 0.09 -22.12
N GLN A 18 -40.53 1.09 -22.91
CA GLN A 18 -39.12 1.53 -23.02
C GLN A 18 -38.58 2.03 -21.66
N LEU A 19 -39.38 2.76 -20.90
CA LEU A 19 -39.02 3.22 -19.55
C LEU A 19 -38.84 2.02 -18.59
N GLY A 20 -39.72 1.03 -18.66
CA GLY A 20 -39.65 -0.21 -17.87
C GLY A 20 -38.35 -0.99 -18.19
N ASP A 21 -38.05 -1.16 -19.48
CA ASP A 21 -36.83 -1.85 -19.93
C ASP A 21 -35.55 -1.09 -19.54
N LEU A 22 -35.58 0.25 -19.63
CA LEU A 22 -34.44 1.07 -19.20
C LEU A 22 -34.23 0.99 -17.67
N THR A 23 -35.33 1.10 -16.92
CA THR A 23 -35.27 0.97 -15.45
C THR A 23 -34.75 -0.41 -15.03
N GLY A 24 -35.21 -1.49 -15.72
CA GLY A 24 -34.69 -2.84 -15.48
C GLY A 24 -33.19 -2.94 -15.69
N ARG A 25 -32.69 -2.43 -16.81
CA ARG A 25 -31.22 -2.41 -17.12
C ARG A 25 -30.42 -1.62 -16.10
N ILE A 26 -30.92 -0.45 -15.67
CA ILE A 26 -30.27 0.38 -14.65
C ILE A 26 -30.22 -0.38 -13.32
N LEU A 27 -31.30 -1.01 -12.90
CA LEU A 27 -31.33 -1.80 -11.66
C LEU A 27 -30.37 -3.00 -11.70
N ASP A 28 -30.27 -3.68 -12.84
CA ASP A 28 -29.33 -4.80 -13.01
C ASP A 28 -27.87 -4.32 -13.00
N GLN A 29 -27.58 -3.16 -13.60
CA GLN A 29 -26.27 -2.53 -13.51
C GLN A 29 -25.91 -2.13 -12.07
N ILE A 30 -26.85 -1.55 -11.33
CA ILE A 30 -26.65 -1.18 -9.92
C ILE A 30 -26.34 -2.42 -9.07
N LYS A 31 -27.11 -3.51 -9.24
CA LYS A 31 -26.87 -4.77 -8.53
C LYS A 31 -25.51 -5.38 -8.84
N LEU A 32 -25.10 -5.38 -10.12
CA LEU A 32 -23.81 -5.88 -10.53
C LEU A 32 -22.67 -5.05 -9.92
N GLN A 33 -22.83 -3.74 -9.90
CA GLN A 33 -21.86 -2.83 -9.31
C GLN A 33 -21.78 -3.02 -7.79
N GLN A 34 -22.91 -3.16 -7.10
CA GLN A 34 -22.93 -3.47 -5.67
C GLN A 34 -22.23 -4.81 -5.35
N ALA A 35 -22.51 -5.86 -6.14
CA ALA A 35 -21.85 -7.15 -5.94
C ALA A 35 -20.33 -7.08 -6.17
N ARG A 36 -19.86 -6.28 -7.14
CA ARG A 36 -18.44 -6.03 -7.35
C ARG A 36 -17.80 -5.31 -6.14
N VAL A 37 -18.46 -4.27 -5.63
CA VAL A 37 -18.02 -3.53 -4.43
C VAL A 37 -17.93 -4.45 -3.22
N GLU A 38 -18.96 -5.28 -2.98
CA GLU A 38 -18.97 -6.21 -1.85
C GLU A 38 -17.86 -7.27 -1.95
N LEU A 39 -17.64 -7.83 -3.16
CA LEU A 39 -16.58 -8.81 -3.40
C LEU A 39 -15.20 -8.19 -3.14
N ALA A 40 -14.99 -7.03 -3.67
CA ALA A 40 -13.74 -6.33 -3.57
C ALA A 40 -13.48 -5.90 -2.10
N ALA A 41 -14.49 -5.35 -1.37
CA ALA A 41 -14.37 -5.07 0.07
C ALA A 41 -14.10 -6.33 0.91
N ALA A 42 -14.60 -7.49 0.48
CA ALA A 42 -14.30 -8.77 1.12
C ALA A 42 -12.85 -9.21 0.88
N LEU A 43 -12.34 -9.06 -0.35
CA LEU A 43 -10.95 -9.33 -0.70
C LEU A 43 -10.01 -8.41 0.07
N GLN A 44 -10.28 -7.11 0.11
CA GLN A 44 -9.46 -6.14 0.82
C GLN A 44 -9.41 -6.40 2.33
N ARG A 45 -10.55 -6.71 2.96
CA ARG A 45 -10.57 -7.06 4.39
C ARG A 45 -9.70 -8.26 4.73
N GLN A 46 -9.65 -9.29 3.88
CA GLN A 46 -8.74 -10.42 4.05
C GLN A 46 -7.26 -10.03 3.82
N VAL A 47 -7.03 -9.02 3.00
CA VAL A 47 -5.72 -8.57 2.58
C VAL A 47 -5.13 -7.55 3.57
N LEU A 48 -5.92 -6.56 4.05
CA LEU A 48 -5.47 -5.52 4.99
C LEU A 48 -5.60 -5.93 6.47
N ALA A 49 -6.33 -7.00 6.79
CA ALA A 49 -6.50 -7.49 8.16
C ALA A 49 -5.35 -8.37 8.67
N ALA A 50 -4.23 -8.45 7.96
CA ALA A 50 -3.06 -9.15 8.45
C ALA A 50 -2.52 -8.42 9.69
N GLU A 51 -2.60 -9.07 10.85
CA GLU A 51 -1.91 -8.60 12.04
C GLU A 51 -0.42 -8.47 11.72
N LEU A 52 0.12 -7.27 11.90
CA LEU A 52 1.55 -7.04 11.73
C LEU A 52 2.31 -7.78 12.85
N PRO A 53 3.44 -8.42 12.54
CA PRO A 53 4.22 -9.14 13.53
C PRO A 53 4.68 -8.22 14.66
N ALA A 54 4.43 -8.63 15.90
CA ALA A 54 4.97 -7.98 17.09
C ALA A 54 6.27 -8.68 17.51
N LEU A 55 7.33 -7.91 17.69
CA LEU A 55 8.64 -8.38 18.10
C LEU A 55 9.12 -7.61 19.33
N PRO A 56 9.93 -8.24 20.21
CA PRO A 56 10.63 -7.50 21.26
C PRO A 56 11.47 -6.36 20.65
N GLY A 57 11.22 -5.13 21.08
CA GLY A 57 11.96 -3.95 20.61
C GLY A 57 11.56 -3.38 19.25
N LEU A 58 10.63 -4.02 18.51
CA LEU A 58 10.04 -3.49 17.29
C LEU A 58 8.51 -3.58 17.35
N GLN A 59 7.86 -2.47 17.19
CA GLN A 59 6.41 -2.36 17.06
C GLN A 59 6.06 -1.86 15.66
N ALA A 60 5.07 -2.48 15.03
CA ALA A 60 4.61 -2.09 13.71
C ALA A 60 3.13 -1.69 13.75
N ALA A 61 2.78 -0.62 13.06
CA ALA A 61 1.40 -0.18 12.87
C ALA A 61 1.17 0.23 11.42
N GLY A 62 -0.03 -0.05 10.92
CA GLY A 62 -0.44 0.34 9.57
C GLY A 62 -1.75 1.09 9.57
N ARG A 63 -1.90 2.01 8.61
CA ARG A 63 -3.16 2.73 8.32
C ARG A 63 -3.39 2.75 6.84
N TYR A 64 -4.66 2.69 6.49
CA TYR A 64 -5.13 2.79 5.11
C TYR A 64 -6.35 3.70 5.05
N THR A 65 -6.43 4.52 4.02
CA THR A 65 -7.58 5.37 3.72
C THR A 65 -7.87 5.28 2.22
N PRO A 66 -9.07 4.87 1.81
CA PRO A 66 -9.43 4.80 0.40
C PRO A 66 -9.61 6.19 -0.22
N ALA A 67 -9.47 6.28 -1.55
CA ALA A 67 -9.74 7.47 -2.34
C ALA A 67 -11.18 7.97 -2.14
N ARG A 68 -11.37 9.30 -2.11
CA ARG A 68 -12.71 9.90 -2.02
C ARG A 68 -13.50 9.66 -3.30
N GLY A 69 -14.68 9.06 -3.18
CA GLY A 69 -15.60 8.81 -4.29
C GLY A 69 -15.27 7.57 -5.12
N GLY A 70 -14.24 6.82 -4.72
CA GLY A 70 -13.94 5.49 -5.23
C GLY A 70 -14.79 4.40 -4.59
N LEU A 71 -14.54 3.19 -4.98
CA LEU A 71 -14.93 2.01 -4.21
C LEU A 71 -14.06 2.00 -2.95
N ASP A 72 -14.56 1.49 -1.81
CA ASP A 72 -13.74 1.35 -0.59
C ASP A 72 -12.53 0.40 -0.77
N ILE A 73 -11.95 0.34 -1.99
CA ILE A 73 -10.94 -0.62 -2.42
C ILE A 73 -10.02 0.02 -3.43
N GLY A 74 -8.72 -0.18 -3.23
CA GLY A 74 -7.71 0.32 -4.11
C GLY A 74 -6.51 -0.60 -4.33
N GLY A 75 -5.51 -0.07 -5.02
CA GLY A 75 -4.25 -0.72 -5.33
C GLY A 75 -3.26 -0.74 -4.17
N ASP A 76 -3.43 0.15 -3.19
CA ASP A 76 -2.52 0.33 -2.07
C ASP A 76 -2.61 -0.80 -1.05
N TRP A 77 -1.46 -1.20 -0.51
CA TRP A 77 -1.40 -2.17 0.58
C TRP A 77 -0.18 -1.98 1.46
N TYR A 78 -0.22 -2.55 2.66
CA TYR A 78 0.94 -2.89 3.47
C TYR A 78 0.85 -4.32 3.97
N ASP A 79 1.98 -4.91 4.33
CA ASP A 79 2.06 -6.29 4.82
C ASP A 79 3.23 -6.46 5.79
N GLY A 80 3.14 -7.48 6.66
CA GLY A 80 4.21 -7.90 7.54
C GLY A 80 4.09 -9.38 7.87
N PHE A 81 5.21 -10.12 7.84
CA PHE A 81 5.21 -11.58 8.09
C PHE A 81 6.57 -12.08 8.53
N LEU A 82 6.56 -13.19 9.27
CA LEU A 82 7.78 -13.89 9.67
C LEU A 82 8.38 -14.62 8.47
N MET A 83 9.69 -14.50 8.32
CA MET A 83 10.47 -15.20 7.30
C MET A 83 11.11 -16.48 7.87
N PRO A 84 11.52 -17.44 7.01
CA PRO A 84 12.02 -18.74 7.48
C PRO A 84 13.28 -18.68 8.34
N ASP A 85 14.09 -17.64 8.20
CA ASP A 85 15.33 -17.42 8.97
C ASP A 85 15.09 -16.75 10.33
N GLY A 86 13.82 -16.47 10.69
CA GLY A 86 13.43 -15.77 11.92
C GLY A 86 13.45 -14.24 11.80
N SER A 87 13.85 -13.70 10.66
CA SER A 87 13.67 -12.27 10.35
C SER A 87 12.21 -11.94 10.02
N VAL A 88 11.88 -10.67 9.93
CA VAL A 88 10.55 -10.20 9.53
C VAL A 88 10.64 -9.45 8.22
N GLY A 89 9.79 -9.85 7.26
CA GLY A 89 9.55 -9.13 6.03
C GLY A 89 8.42 -8.13 6.22
N PHE A 90 8.62 -6.90 5.74
CA PHE A 90 7.59 -5.87 5.60
C PHE A 90 7.50 -5.44 4.15
N ALA A 91 6.29 -5.14 3.69
CA ALA A 91 6.06 -4.62 2.35
C ALA A 91 5.04 -3.49 2.40
N ILE A 92 5.20 -2.51 1.54
CA ILE A 92 4.19 -1.52 1.19
C ILE A 92 4.29 -1.28 -0.30
N GLY A 93 3.17 -1.01 -0.95
CA GLY A 93 3.16 -0.77 -2.38
C GLY A 93 1.83 -0.24 -2.85
N ASP A 94 1.82 0.09 -4.14
CA ASP A 94 0.68 0.60 -4.87
C ASP A 94 0.62 -0.07 -6.25
N VAL A 95 -0.56 -0.56 -6.62
CA VAL A 95 -0.88 -1.07 -7.96
C VAL A 95 -1.57 0.03 -8.74
N GLN A 96 -1.11 0.31 -9.95
CA GLN A 96 -1.73 1.27 -10.83
C GLN A 96 -3.27 1.13 -10.89
N GLY A 97 -4.00 2.18 -10.45
CA GLY A 97 -5.46 2.25 -10.46
C GLY A 97 -6.11 1.92 -9.11
N HIS A 98 -7.38 2.30 -8.99
CA HIS A 98 -8.17 2.21 -7.74
C HIS A 98 -9.49 1.47 -7.98
N ASP A 99 -9.47 0.41 -8.77
CA ASP A 99 -10.64 -0.40 -9.10
C ASP A 99 -10.48 -1.87 -8.63
N VAL A 100 -11.47 -2.69 -8.96
CA VAL A 100 -11.49 -4.12 -8.60
C VAL A 100 -10.32 -4.88 -9.22
N GLU A 101 -9.86 -4.47 -10.40
CA GLU A 101 -8.75 -5.10 -11.11
C GLU A 101 -7.43 -4.82 -10.39
N ALA A 102 -7.20 -3.56 -9.99
CA ALA A 102 -6.06 -3.17 -9.17
C ALA A 102 -6.03 -3.94 -7.83
N ALA A 103 -7.17 -4.04 -7.13
CA ALA A 103 -7.28 -4.81 -5.89
C ALA A 103 -7.00 -6.30 -6.07
N ALA A 104 -7.46 -6.91 -7.16
CA ALA A 104 -7.18 -8.32 -7.47
C ALA A 104 -5.69 -8.52 -7.77
N HIS A 105 -5.08 -7.62 -8.52
CA HIS A 105 -3.66 -7.65 -8.85
C HIS A 105 -2.79 -7.44 -7.61
N MET A 106 -3.16 -6.52 -6.71
CA MET A 106 -2.52 -6.31 -5.42
C MET A 106 -2.47 -7.61 -4.59
N GLY A 107 -3.57 -8.37 -4.54
CA GLY A 107 -3.61 -9.68 -3.87
C GLY A 107 -2.63 -10.70 -4.48
N GLN A 108 -2.46 -10.69 -5.80
CA GLN A 108 -1.46 -11.53 -6.50
C GLN A 108 -0.04 -11.12 -6.14
N VAL A 109 0.27 -9.82 -6.20
CA VAL A 109 1.60 -9.27 -5.86
C VAL A 109 2.00 -9.66 -4.43
N ARG A 110 1.12 -9.46 -3.44
CA ARG A 110 1.36 -9.85 -2.05
C ARG A 110 1.63 -11.34 -1.91
N THR A 111 0.87 -12.17 -2.61
CA THR A 111 1.07 -13.63 -2.60
C THR A 111 2.42 -13.99 -3.20
N CYS A 112 2.82 -13.37 -4.32
CA CYS A 112 4.12 -13.58 -4.93
C CYS A 112 5.27 -13.15 -4.00
N LEU A 113 5.19 -11.95 -3.38
CA LEU A 113 6.19 -11.47 -2.41
C LEU A 113 6.37 -12.46 -1.25
N ARG A 114 5.28 -12.90 -0.62
CA ARG A 114 5.32 -13.89 0.46
C ARG A 114 5.90 -15.23 0.01
N ALA A 115 5.50 -15.71 -1.16
CA ALA A 115 6.00 -16.98 -1.70
C ALA A 115 7.50 -16.91 -2.02
N VAL A 116 7.97 -15.83 -2.64
CA VAL A 116 9.39 -15.64 -2.94
C VAL A 116 10.21 -15.52 -1.66
N ALA A 117 9.69 -14.79 -0.66
CA ALA A 117 10.33 -14.61 0.64
C ALA A 117 10.47 -15.90 1.46
N THR A 118 9.82 -17.01 1.07
CA THR A 118 10.09 -18.34 1.63
C THR A 118 11.40 -18.97 1.12
N ALA A 119 11.89 -18.49 -0.02
CA ALA A 119 13.08 -19.05 -0.68
C ALA A 119 14.33 -18.16 -0.56
N THR A 120 14.14 -16.87 -0.33
CA THR A 120 15.22 -15.89 -0.12
C THR A 120 14.78 -14.81 0.84
N THR A 121 15.71 -14.30 1.65
CA THR A 121 15.46 -13.22 2.61
C THR A 121 16.12 -11.90 2.20
N ASP A 122 16.82 -11.87 1.07
CA ASP A 122 17.41 -10.64 0.51
C ASP A 122 16.34 -9.80 -0.20
N PRO A 123 16.05 -8.56 0.25
CA PRO A 123 15.06 -7.67 -0.35
C PRO A 123 15.26 -7.46 -1.86
N ALA A 124 16.50 -7.33 -2.31
CA ALA A 124 16.81 -7.18 -3.73
C ALA A 124 16.35 -8.40 -4.55
N GLU A 125 16.63 -9.59 -4.03
CA GLU A 125 16.24 -10.85 -4.68
C GLU A 125 14.74 -11.10 -4.58
N VAL A 126 14.10 -10.73 -3.46
CA VAL A 126 12.63 -10.82 -3.31
C VAL A 126 11.93 -9.97 -4.36
N LEU A 127 12.32 -8.71 -4.53
CA LEU A 127 11.73 -7.85 -5.56
C LEU A 127 12.06 -8.34 -6.98
N GLY A 128 13.29 -8.73 -7.27
CA GLY A 128 13.71 -9.21 -8.60
C GLY A 128 12.93 -10.43 -9.05
N ARG A 129 12.83 -11.46 -8.21
CA ARG A 129 12.06 -12.68 -8.52
C ARG A 129 10.55 -12.40 -8.60
N THR A 130 10.01 -11.52 -7.74
CA THR A 130 8.60 -11.11 -7.81
C THR A 130 8.32 -10.38 -9.13
N ASN A 131 9.19 -9.46 -9.53
CA ASN A 131 9.11 -8.78 -10.81
C ASN A 131 9.05 -9.76 -11.99
N ASP A 132 9.96 -10.73 -12.03
CA ASP A 132 10.01 -11.72 -13.11
C ASP A 132 8.75 -12.58 -13.18
N LEU A 133 8.17 -12.94 -12.02
CA LEU A 133 6.87 -13.62 -11.96
C LEU A 133 5.74 -12.76 -12.53
N LEU A 134 5.66 -11.47 -12.16
CA LEU A 134 4.63 -10.56 -12.66
C LEU A 134 4.75 -10.32 -14.16
N VAL A 135 5.97 -10.13 -14.67
CA VAL A 135 6.22 -10.04 -16.12
C VAL A 135 5.79 -11.32 -16.84
N ALA A 136 6.08 -12.50 -16.27
CA ALA A 136 5.67 -13.78 -16.87
C ALA A 136 4.15 -13.99 -16.85
N MET A 137 3.43 -13.37 -15.92
CA MET A 137 1.95 -13.37 -15.86
C MET A 137 1.32 -12.44 -16.91
N ALA A 138 2.12 -11.63 -17.60
CA ALA A 138 1.69 -10.70 -18.64
C ALA A 138 0.58 -9.73 -18.19
N SER A 139 0.65 -9.26 -16.93
CA SER A 139 -0.24 -8.19 -16.45
C SER A 139 0.07 -6.89 -17.19
N GLU A 140 -0.98 -6.13 -17.53
CA GLU A 140 -0.84 -4.77 -18.08
C GLU A 140 -0.62 -3.71 -16.99
N LEU A 141 -0.80 -4.08 -15.70
CA LEU A 141 -0.65 -3.20 -14.56
C LEU A 141 0.78 -3.31 -13.99
N PHE A 142 1.37 -2.17 -13.69
CA PHE A 142 2.63 -2.09 -12.97
C PHE A 142 2.41 -1.76 -11.49
N VAL A 143 3.42 -2.04 -10.68
CA VAL A 143 3.32 -1.96 -9.23
C VAL A 143 4.53 -1.24 -8.66
N THR A 144 4.30 -0.21 -7.86
CA THR A 144 5.37 0.34 -7.01
C THR A 144 5.43 -0.43 -5.69
N CYS A 145 6.64 -0.73 -5.21
CA CYS A 145 6.79 -1.52 -3.98
C CYS A 145 8.10 -1.21 -3.24
N SER A 146 8.02 -1.13 -1.92
CA SER A 146 9.18 -1.26 -1.03
C SER A 146 9.08 -2.56 -0.26
N PHE A 147 10.16 -3.34 -0.24
CA PHE A 147 10.29 -4.55 0.57
C PHE A 147 11.45 -4.41 1.55
N LEU A 148 11.18 -4.70 2.83
CA LEU A 148 12.12 -4.57 3.92
C LEU A 148 12.27 -5.90 4.64
N ARG A 149 13.50 -6.21 5.04
CA ARG A 149 13.82 -7.28 5.98
C ARG A 149 14.38 -6.68 7.26
N PHE A 150 13.77 -7.00 8.38
CA PHE A 150 14.28 -6.67 9.70
C PHE A 150 14.78 -7.94 10.39
N ASP A 151 16.04 -7.91 10.84
CA ASP A 151 16.64 -8.98 11.63
C ASP A 151 16.63 -8.60 13.13
N PRO A 152 15.80 -9.24 13.94
CA PRO A 152 15.70 -8.93 15.36
C PRO A 152 16.95 -9.33 16.17
N ALA A 153 17.78 -10.25 15.67
CA ALA A 153 19.00 -10.67 16.37
C ALA A 153 20.12 -9.63 16.26
N THR A 154 20.17 -8.90 15.14
CA THR A 154 21.22 -7.90 14.88
C THR A 154 20.72 -6.47 14.96
N GLY A 155 19.42 -6.23 14.85
CA GLY A 155 18.82 -4.91 14.66
C GLY A 155 19.07 -4.30 13.27
N GLU A 156 19.49 -5.13 12.30
CA GLU A 156 19.68 -4.69 10.91
C GLU A 156 18.35 -4.59 10.18
N LEU A 157 18.12 -3.43 9.55
CA LEU A 157 17.08 -3.23 8.56
C LEU A 157 17.73 -3.20 7.18
N CYS A 158 17.30 -4.08 6.28
CA CYS A 158 17.68 -4.09 4.88
C CYS A 158 16.47 -3.80 4.04
N ASP A 159 16.54 -2.87 3.09
CA ASP A 159 15.40 -2.47 2.26
C ASP A 159 15.79 -2.36 0.78
N ALA A 160 14.85 -2.67 -0.11
CA ALA A 160 14.94 -2.45 -1.54
C ALA A 160 13.63 -1.82 -2.05
N ARG A 161 13.73 -1.06 -3.15
CA ARG A 161 12.62 -0.24 -3.65
C ARG A 161 12.46 -0.40 -5.16
N ALA A 162 11.21 -0.67 -5.58
CA ALA A 162 10.78 -0.80 -6.97
C ALA A 162 9.85 0.37 -7.34
N GLY A 163 10.42 1.51 -7.77
CA GLY A 163 9.64 2.68 -8.20
C GLY A 163 8.82 3.38 -7.12
N HIS A 164 8.85 2.91 -5.88
CA HIS A 164 8.00 3.40 -4.79
C HIS A 164 8.55 4.70 -4.17
N VAL A 165 7.70 5.47 -3.47
CA VAL A 165 8.13 6.69 -2.76
C VAL A 165 9.13 6.38 -1.65
N PRO A 166 10.05 7.33 -1.33
CA PRO A 166 11.04 7.13 -0.28
C PRO A 166 10.41 7.00 1.11
N ALA A 167 11.04 6.21 1.97
CA ALA A 167 10.69 6.17 3.39
C ALA A 167 11.21 7.41 4.14
N VAL A 168 10.66 7.66 5.34
CA VAL A 168 11.19 8.65 6.29
C VAL A 168 11.75 7.93 7.50
N TRP A 169 12.96 8.27 7.91
CA TRP A 169 13.62 7.72 9.09
C TRP A 169 13.96 8.80 10.09
N ALA A 170 13.51 8.64 11.34
CA ALA A 170 13.85 9.53 12.43
C ALA A 170 14.31 8.78 13.68
N THR A 171 15.14 9.41 14.48
CA THR A 171 15.68 8.86 15.73
C THR A 171 15.48 9.84 16.87
N THR A 172 15.38 9.33 18.10
CA THR A 172 15.33 10.13 19.32
C THR A 172 16.56 11.03 19.53
N ALA A 173 17.66 10.74 18.85
CA ALA A 173 18.87 11.57 18.85
C ALA A 173 18.76 12.83 17.95
N GLY A 174 17.59 13.07 17.34
CA GLY A 174 17.31 14.25 16.53
C GLY A 174 17.69 14.10 15.05
N ARG A 175 18.05 12.90 14.57
CA ARG A 175 18.21 12.65 13.13
C ARG A 175 16.82 12.47 12.51
N CYS A 176 16.56 13.17 11.41
CA CYS A 176 15.41 12.91 10.55
C CYS A 176 15.83 13.05 9.09
N GLU A 177 15.52 12.07 8.27
CA GLU A 177 15.88 12.09 6.85
C GLU A 177 14.82 11.38 5.99
N ILE A 178 14.63 11.88 4.76
CA ILE A 178 13.97 11.16 3.69
C ILE A 178 15.03 10.20 3.11
N VAL A 179 14.72 8.90 3.08
CA VAL A 179 15.66 7.83 2.72
C VAL A 179 15.81 7.74 1.21
N LEU A 180 16.71 8.53 0.65
CA LEU A 180 17.01 8.58 -0.78
C LEU A 180 18.15 7.61 -1.11
N HIS A 181 17.83 6.36 -1.42
CA HIS A 181 18.76 5.42 -2.03
C HIS A 181 18.30 5.04 -3.44
N GLU A 182 19.21 4.50 -4.23
CA GLU A 182 18.89 4.01 -5.56
C GLU A 182 17.80 2.92 -5.50
N GLY A 183 16.85 2.95 -6.41
CA GLY A 183 15.79 1.96 -6.57
C GLY A 183 15.73 1.47 -8.01
N GLY A 184 15.00 0.39 -8.26
CA GLY A 184 14.70 -0.10 -9.61
C GLY A 184 13.38 0.47 -10.16
N LEU A 185 13.04 0.07 -11.38
CA LEU A 185 11.75 0.36 -12.01
C LEU A 185 10.59 -0.30 -11.22
N PRO A 186 9.36 0.19 -11.34
CA PRO A 186 8.19 -0.51 -10.82
C PRO A 186 8.16 -1.98 -11.27
N LEU A 187 7.60 -2.85 -10.44
CA LEU A 187 7.45 -4.28 -10.75
C LEU A 187 6.50 -4.48 -11.92
N GLY A 188 6.76 -5.51 -12.73
CA GLY A 188 5.93 -5.91 -13.87
C GLY A 188 6.27 -5.23 -15.20
N ILE A 189 7.22 -4.28 -15.23
CA ILE A 189 7.58 -3.53 -16.46
C ILE A 189 8.58 -4.32 -17.31
N HIS A 190 9.69 -4.79 -16.72
CA HIS A 190 10.78 -5.40 -17.48
C HIS A 190 11.39 -6.58 -16.72
N ALA A 191 11.56 -7.72 -17.38
CA ALA A 191 12.19 -8.89 -16.77
C ALA A 191 13.69 -8.67 -16.54
N GLY A 192 14.20 -9.25 -15.45
CA GLY A 192 15.62 -9.15 -15.08
C GLY A 192 16.02 -7.79 -14.51
N GLU A 193 15.07 -7.00 -14.04
CA GLU A 193 15.33 -5.70 -13.39
C GLU A 193 16.10 -5.91 -12.08
N HIS A 194 17.00 -4.98 -11.79
CA HIS A 194 17.83 -5.01 -10.59
C HIS A 194 17.35 -4.00 -9.55
N TYR A 195 17.19 -4.46 -8.31
CA TYR A 195 16.71 -3.65 -7.18
C TYR A 195 17.81 -3.53 -6.14
N PRO A 196 18.60 -2.43 -6.13
CA PRO A 196 19.66 -2.24 -5.14
C PRO A 196 19.10 -2.26 -3.71
N ALA A 197 19.74 -3.03 -2.83
CA ALA A 197 19.39 -3.06 -1.41
C ALA A 197 20.26 -2.10 -0.60
N SER A 198 19.63 -1.38 0.33
CA SER A 198 20.27 -0.55 1.33
C SER A 198 20.21 -1.22 2.70
N ARG A 199 21.25 -1.06 3.52
CA ARG A 199 21.32 -1.63 4.88
C ARG A 199 21.59 -0.55 5.89
N ARG A 200 20.92 -0.66 7.03
CA ARG A 200 21.12 0.21 8.18
C ARG A 200 20.96 -0.56 9.48
N LEU A 201 21.73 -0.17 10.48
CA LEU A 201 21.57 -0.69 11.83
C LEU A 201 20.69 0.28 12.62
N LEU A 202 19.59 -0.23 13.16
CA LEU A 202 18.66 0.55 13.98
C LEU A 202 19.22 0.66 15.41
N THR A 203 20.15 1.62 15.59
CA THR A 203 20.74 1.91 16.91
C THR A 203 19.97 3.03 17.59
N GLY A 204 19.79 2.93 18.90
CA GLY A 204 18.96 3.85 19.66
C GLY A 204 17.45 3.59 19.42
N ALA A 205 16.62 4.53 19.83
CA ALA A 205 15.19 4.48 19.58
C ALA A 205 14.79 5.39 18.40
N GLY A 206 13.73 5.03 17.68
CA GLY A 206 13.27 5.83 16.54
C GLY A 206 12.12 5.19 15.78
N ALA A 207 11.80 5.76 14.62
CA ALA A 207 10.79 5.27 13.71
C ALA A 207 11.27 5.25 12.26
N PHE A 208 10.88 4.21 11.54
CA PHE A 208 11.02 4.10 10.09
C PHE A 208 9.63 4.04 9.49
N VAL A 209 9.28 5.02 8.67
CA VAL A 209 7.94 5.22 8.16
C VAL A 209 7.93 5.08 6.64
N LEU A 210 7.09 4.19 6.16
CA LEU A 210 6.81 3.99 4.75
C LEU A 210 5.39 4.47 4.45
N LEU A 211 5.17 4.92 3.24
CA LEU A 211 3.89 5.47 2.80
C LEU A 211 3.76 5.31 1.28
N THR A 212 2.53 5.37 0.78
CA THR A 212 2.23 5.45 -0.65
C THR A 212 2.09 6.90 -1.08
N ASP A 213 2.13 7.17 -2.37
CA ASP A 213 2.09 8.51 -2.95
C ASP A 213 0.80 9.27 -2.64
N GLY A 214 -0.37 8.58 -2.54
CA GLY A 214 -1.62 9.20 -2.14
C GLY A 214 -1.59 9.92 -0.79
N VAL A 215 -0.61 9.60 0.09
CA VAL A 215 -0.39 10.35 1.32
C VAL A 215 0.23 11.72 1.04
N VAL A 216 1.11 11.83 0.06
CA VAL A 216 2.03 12.99 -0.13
C VAL A 216 1.86 13.72 -1.45
N GLU A 217 1.09 13.16 -2.40
CA GLU A 217 0.87 13.72 -3.73
C GLU A 217 -0.62 13.93 -4.02
N GLY A 218 -0.93 15.02 -4.72
CA GLY A 218 -2.28 15.34 -5.20
C GLY A 218 -2.23 16.33 -6.35
N PRO A 219 -3.36 16.58 -7.05
CA PRO A 219 -3.40 17.44 -8.24
C PRO A 219 -2.81 18.83 -8.05
N ASP A 220 -2.98 19.40 -6.86
CA ASP A 220 -2.49 20.75 -6.50
C ASP A 220 -1.47 20.70 -5.34
N TYR A 221 -0.97 19.52 -4.99
CA TYR A 221 -0.07 19.31 -3.86
C TYR A 221 1.15 18.48 -4.30
N PRO A 222 2.32 19.13 -4.51
CA PRO A 222 3.52 18.45 -4.97
C PRO A 222 4.06 17.43 -3.96
N ILE A 223 4.56 16.30 -4.45
CA ILE A 223 5.12 15.21 -3.64
C ILE A 223 6.23 15.70 -2.68
N ASP A 224 7.07 16.64 -3.11
CA ASP A 224 8.17 17.17 -2.29
C ASP A 224 7.66 17.90 -1.04
N ASP A 225 6.55 18.65 -1.17
CA ASP A 225 5.92 19.35 -0.05
C ASP A 225 5.27 18.36 0.92
N GLY A 226 4.63 17.31 0.38
CA GLY A 226 4.07 16.21 1.15
C GLY A 226 5.12 15.44 1.92
N MET A 227 6.19 15.04 1.26
CA MET A 227 7.31 14.32 1.88
C MET A 227 7.97 15.14 2.99
N LYS A 228 8.15 16.46 2.77
CA LYS A 228 8.66 17.35 3.81
C LYS A 228 7.73 17.41 5.01
N LYS A 229 6.42 17.53 4.77
CA LYS A 229 5.42 17.54 5.84
C LYS A 229 5.44 16.27 6.67
N VAL A 230 5.56 15.10 6.01
CA VAL A 230 5.70 13.81 6.70
C VAL A 230 7.01 13.75 7.48
N ALA A 231 8.12 14.22 6.91
CA ALA A 231 9.41 14.24 7.60
C ALA A 231 9.37 15.10 8.86
N ASP A 232 8.75 16.28 8.80
CA ASP A 232 8.57 17.16 9.97
C ASP A 232 7.76 16.44 11.08
N LEU A 233 6.63 15.80 10.72
CA LEU A 233 5.80 15.02 11.65
C LEU A 233 6.56 13.86 12.29
N VAL A 234 7.27 13.08 11.48
CA VAL A 234 8.01 11.91 11.96
C VAL A 234 9.18 12.33 12.84
N GLY A 235 9.87 13.43 12.50
CA GLY A 235 10.93 14.01 13.31
C GLY A 235 10.47 14.40 14.70
N ASP A 236 9.29 15.02 14.80
CA ASP A 236 8.72 15.49 16.07
C ASP A 236 8.12 14.34 16.90
N ALA A 237 7.58 13.29 16.26
CA ALA A 237 6.77 12.26 16.89
C ALA A 237 7.35 10.83 16.82
N CYS A 238 8.62 10.64 16.47
CA CYS A 238 9.24 9.31 16.29
C CYS A 238 9.24 8.41 17.55
N CYS A 239 8.92 8.97 18.72
CA CYS A 239 8.88 8.25 20.00
C CYS A 239 7.44 7.92 20.44
N THR A 240 6.43 8.41 19.72
CA THR A 240 5.03 8.15 20.08
C THR A 240 4.63 6.71 19.78
N ASP A 241 3.46 6.31 20.23
CA ASP A 241 2.87 5.04 19.86
C ASP A 241 2.79 4.91 18.32
N PRO A 242 3.19 3.77 17.73
CA PRO A 242 3.21 3.63 16.27
C PRO A 242 1.83 3.78 15.63
N ASP A 243 0.76 3.38 16.30
CA ASP A 243 -0.60 3.57 15.83
C ASP A 243 -1.00 5.05 15.80
N GLU A 244 -0.55 5.81 16.81
CA GLU A 244 -0.76 7.25 16.86
C GLU A 244 0.04 7.97 15.77
N LEU A 245 1.31 7.61 15.58
CA LEU A 245 2.15 8.16 14.52
C LEU A 245 1.56 7.85 13.14
N ALA A 246 1.16 6.60 12.88
CA ALA A 246 0.50 6.23 11.64
C ALA A 246 -0.79 7.02 11.39
N ALA A 247 -1.58 7.25 12.46
CA ALA A 247 -2.80 8.05 12.38
C ALA A 247 -2.53 9.56 12.15
N GLN A 248 -1.38 10.08 12.55
CA GLN A 248 -0.97 11.46 12.24
C GLN A 248 -0.47 11.58 10.81
N VAL A 249 0.36 10.64 10.35
CA VAL A 249 0.94 10.66 9.00
C VAL A 249 -0.13 10.49 7.94
N ILE A 250 -1.08 9.56 8.10
CA ILE A 250 -2.14 9.31 7.10
C ILE A 250 -3.02 10.55 6.88
N LYS A 251 -3.15 11.44 7.86
CA LYS A 251 -3.91 12.69 7.73
C LYS A 251 -3.26 13.72 6.79
N VAL A 252 -2.00 13.53 6.40
CA VAL A 252 -1.38 14.38 5.37
C VAL A 252 -2.12 14.24 4.05
N ALA A 253 -2.73 13.09 3.77
CA ALA A 253 -3.63 12.87 2.64
C ALA A 253 -4.85 13.84 2.61
N ASP A 254 -5.23 14.46 3.73
CA ASP A 254 -6.23 15.53 3.72
C ASP A 254 -5.79 16.75 2.89
N LEU A 255 -4.49 16.98 2.78
CA LEU A 255 -3.89 18.06 2.00
C LEU A 255 -3.83 17.74 0.50
N THR A 256 -3.72 16.45 0.14
CA THR A 256 -3.68 15.99 -1.25
C THR A 256 -5.08 15.89 -1.89
N GLY A 257 -6.14 16.03 -1.07
CA GLY A 257 -7.53 15.96 -1.51
C GLY A 257 -8.11 14.55 -1.55
N HIS A 258 -7.38 13.51 -1.12
CA HIS A 258 -7.77 12.09 -1.16
C HIS A 258 -8.23 11.64 -2.56
N ASN A 259 -7.48 12.00 -3.59
CA ASN A 259 -7.80 11.60 -4.97
C ASN A 259 -7.32 10.17 -5.27
N ASP A 260 -6.42 9.65 -4.45
CA ASP A 260 -5.92 8.28 -4.51
C ASP A 260 -6.04 7.60 -3.14
N ASP A 261 -5.85 6.28 -3.14
CA ASP A 261 -5.71 5.50 -1.92
C ASP A 261 -4.46 5.93 -1.17
N ALA A 262 -4.46 5.77 0.12
CA ALA A 262 -3.33 6.15 0.96
C ALA A 262 -3.05 5.07 2.00
N ALA A 263 -1.81 4.59 2.03
CA ALA A 263 -1.33 3.64 3.03
C ALA A 263 -0.09 4.16 3.76
N VAL A 264 0.01 3.83 5.03
CA VAL A 264 1.16 4.14 5.89
C VAL A 264 1.52 2.90 6.69
N LEU A 265 2.81 2.61 6.77
CA LEU A 265 3.38 1.57 7.62
C LEU A 265 4.48 2.18 8.49
N VAL A 266 4.30 2.12 9.80
CA VAL A 266 5.24 2.63 10.79
C VAL A 266 5.93 1.46 11.49
N LEU A 267 7.26 1.48 11.51
CA LEU A 267 8.11 0.59 12.28
C LEU A 267 8.80 1.41 13.39
N ARG A 268 8.30 1.31 14.61
CA ARG A 268 8.89 1.95 15.78
C ARG A 268 9.82 0.96 16.49
N TYR A 269 11.02 1.39 16.84
CA TYR A 269 12.02 0.55 17.48
C TYR A 269 12.65 1.23 18.70
N ASP A 270 13.00 0.41 19.71
CA ASP A 270 13.55 0.83 20.99
C ASP A 270 14.97 0.25 21.16
N GLY A 271 15.97 0.89 20.52
CA GLY A 271 17.39 0.63 20.79
C GLY A 271 17.88 -0.82 20.63
N LEU A 272 17.51 -1.47 19.54
CA LEU A 272 17.72 -2.92 19.32
C LEU A 272 19.19 -3.39 19.35
N GLY A 273 20.17 -2.49 19.25
CA GLY A 273 21.61 -2.82 19.23
C GLY A 273 22.29 -2.94 20.62
N GLU A 274 21.64 -2.54 21.70
CA GLU A 274 22.28 -2.53 23.04
C GLU A 274 22.10 -3.86 23.81
N HIS A 275 21.03 -4.61 23.54
CA HIS A 275 20.74 -5.86 24.25
C HIS A 275 21.60 -7.06 23.79
N ALA A 276 22.15 -7.01 22.57
CA ALA A 276 23.01 -8.07 22.06
C ALA A 276 24.43 -8.06 22.67
N ARG A 277 24.84 -6.96 23.33
CA ARG A 277 26.17 -6.82 23.92
C ARG A 277 26.27 -7.18 25.40
N THR A 278 25.14 -7.35 26.10
CA THR A 278 25.12 -7.62 27.55
C THR A 278 24.82 -9.08 27.92
N GLY A 279 24.58 -9.97 26.94
CA GLY A 279 24.29 -11.39 27.15
C GLY A 279 25.48 -12.35 27.07
N GLY A 280 26.70 -11.86 26.96
CA GLY A 280 27.95 -12.66 26.88
C GLY A 280 28.86 -12.39 28.07
N GLY A 281 28.46 -12.86 29.24
CA GLY A 281 29.27 -12.85 30.44
C GLY A 281 29.14 -14.17 31.18
#